data_c7293faac2867822d941a76ee4ec99fb
#
_entry.id   c7293faac2867822d941a76ee4ec99fb
#
_cell.length_a   1.000
_cell.length_b   1.000
_cell.length_c   1.000
_cell.angle_alpha   90.00
_cell.angle_beta   90.00
_cell.angle_gamma   90.00
#
_symmetry.space_group_name_H-M   'P 1'
#
loop_
_entity.id
_entity.type
_entity.pdbx_description
1 polymer ?
#
loop_
_entity_poly.entity_id
_entity_poly.type
_entity_poly.pdbx_seq_one_letter_code
_entity_poly.pdbx_strand_id
1 'polypeptide(L)'
;MTQSRLWIRLFLPFAAGYFLSYLYRTANAVIGPVLAGELELNDNALGLLTSTYFLAFGAAQLPLGMLLDRFGPRRVEAALLVVAAAGAAVFAVASSLSGLAIGRAMIGLGVSACLMGSFKAFSQWFPAERQASLAGWVMASGGLGALAAAKPLEFALGFAGWREIVLGLALMTLLVAGIIWRSVPDKEAPHTIGGFREQLDGLRKIGRASCRERVS
;
A
#
# COMPACT_ATOMS: atom_id res chain seq x y z
N MET A 1 9.64 -27.59 0.85
CA MET A 1 10.35 -26.38 1.32
C MET A 1 10.28 -26.37 2.83
N THR A 2 11.40 -26.16 3.53
CA THR A 2 11.41 -26.04 4.99
C THR A 2 10.64 -24.79 5.42
N GLN A 3 9.92 -24.89 6.52
CA GLN A 3 9.03 -23.83 7.04
C GLN A 3 9.76 -22.48 7.25
N SER A 4 11.03 -22.51 7.65
CA SER A 4 11.88 -21.34 7.81
C SER A 4 12.15 -20.59 6.48
N ARG A 5 12.28 -21.31 5.36
CA ARG A 5 12.46 -20.68 4.04
C ARG A 5 11.19 -20.02 3.51
N LEU A 6 10.02 -20.52 3.88
CA LEU A 6 8.73 -19.88 3.58
C LEU A 6 8.59 -18.54 4.31
N TRP A 7 8.99 -18.47 5.59
CA TRP A 7 8.98 -17.23 6.35
C TRP A 7 9.82 -16.14 5.68
N ILE A 8 11.05 -16.44 5.34
CA ILE A 8 11.97 -15.46 4.74
C ILE A 8 11.48 -15.01 3.37
N ARG A 9 11.00 -15.92 2.55
CA ARG A 9 10.63 -15.62 1.15
C ARG A 9 9.25 -15.01 0.98
N LEU A 10 8.37 -15.23 1.93
CA LEU A 10 6.99 -14.78 1.86
C LEU A 10 6.71 -13.64 2.85
N PHE A 11 6.99 -13.85 4.14
CA PHE A 11 6.64 -12.88 5.17
C PHE A 11 7.45 -11.58 5.05
N LEU A 12 8.79 -11.67 4.98
CA LEU A 12 9.64 -10.47 4.98
C LEU A 12 9.35 -9.50 3.84
N PRO A 13 9.18 -9.92 2.56
CA PRO A 13 8.89 -8.98 1.49
C PRO A 13 7.55 -8.26 1.67
N PHE A 14 6.50 -8.96 2.10
CA PHE A 14 5.20 -8.35 2.36
C PHE A 14 5.23 -7.42 3.59
N ALA A 15 5.93 -7.81 4.65
CA ALA A 15 6.13 -6.95 5.82
C ALA A 15 6.92 -5.69 5.46
N ALA A 16 7.93 -5.78 4.59
CA ALA A 16 8.65 -4.63 4.06
C ALA A 16 7.74 -3.71 3.22
N GLY A 17 6.85 -4.27 2.39
CA GLY A 17 5.85 -3.50 1.67
C GLY A 17 4.93 -2.70 2.60
N TYR A 18 4.44 -3.35 3.66
CA TYR A 18 3.57 -2.68 4.64
C TYR A 18 4.31 -1.66 5.50
N PHE A 19 5.58 -1.91 5.85
CA PHE A 19 6.48 -0.95 6.46
C PHE A 19 6.57 0.33 5.60
N LEU A 20 6.85 0.19 4.30
CA LEU A 20 6.93 1.33 3.38
C LEU A 20 5.58 2.07 3.25
N SER A 21 4.46 1.36 3.25
CA SER A 21 3.12 1.96 3.22
C SER A 21 2.91 2.92 4.38
N TYR A 22 3.27 2.54 5.60
CA TYR A 22 3.16 3.41 6.76
C TYR A 22 4.21 4.51 6.78
N LEU A 23 5.42 4.22 6.32
CA LEU A 23 6.47 5.21 6.19
C LEU A 23 6.02 6.35 5.27
N TYR A 24 5.50 6.06 4.07
CA TYR A 24 4.97 7.08 3.15
C TYR A 24 3.80 7.86 3.74
N ARG A 25 2.92 7.19 4.47
CA ARG A 25 1.76 7.81 5.12
C ARG A 25 2.19 8.85 6.15
N THR A 26 3.15 8.50 6.99
CA THR A 26 3.61 9.34 8.11
C THR A 26 4.64 10.39 7.66
N ALA A 27 5.47 10.09 6.67
CA ALA A 27 6.51 10.99 6.16
C ALA A 27 5.96 12.37 5.73
N ASN A 28 4.69 12.43 5.30
CA ASN A 28 4.07 13.70 4.93
C ASN A 28 4.03 14.71 6.08
N ALA A 29 3.82 14.25 7.31
CA ALA A 29 3.76 15.12 8.47
C ALA A 29 5.15 15.76 8.78
N VAL A 30 6.23 15.05 8.46
CA VAL A 30 7.61 15.50 8.70
C VAL A 30 8.14 16.34 7.53
N ILE A 31 7.83 15.96 6.29
CA ILE A 31 8.26 16.68 5.09
C ILE A 31 7.40 17.93 4.84
N GLY A 32 6.13 17.92 5.27
CA GLY A 32 5.17 19.00 5.02
C GLY A 32 5.65 20.40 5.38
N PRO A 33 6.19 20.65 6.58
CA PRO A 33 6.74 21.96 6.95
C PRO A 33 7.88 22.43 6.02
N VAL A 34 8.75 21.52 5.59
CA VAL A 34 9.87 21.82 4.68
C VAL A 34 9.32 22.20 3.29
N LEU A 35 8.32 21.45 2.82
CA LEU A 35 7.62 21.75 1.56
C LEU A 35 6.91 23.11 1.61
N ALA A 36 6.24 23.40 2.72
CA ALA A 36 5.53 24.66 2.92
C ALA A 36 6.49 25.86 2.83
N GLY A 37 7.67 25.75 3.45
CA GLY A 37 8.69 26.80 3.37
C GLY A 37 9.33 26.96 2.00
N GLU A 38 9.59 25.87 1.27
CA GLU A 38 10.27 25.90 -0.03
C GLU A 38 9.35 26.33 -1.19
N LEU A 39 8.09 25.87 -1.17
CA LEU A 39 7.13 26.09 -2.25
C LEU A 39 6.01 27.09 -1.88
N GLU A 40 6.18 27.79 -0.76
CA GLU A 40 5.20 28.78 -0.25
C GLU A 40 3.75 28.21 -0.15
N LEU A 41 3.65 26.93 0.28
CA LEU A 41 2.38 26.25 0.38
C LEU A 41 1.66 26.64 1.69
N ASN A 42 0.38 26.96 1.58
CA ASN A 42 -0.47 27.18 2.73
C ASN A 42 -1.02 25.86 3.32
N ASP A 43 -1.67 25.94 4.49
CA ASP A 43 -2.23 24.76 5.18
C ASP A 43 -3.26 24.02 4.35
N ASN A 44 -4.04 24.73 3.51
CA ASN A 44 -5.01 24.12 2.60
C ASN A 44 -4.33 23.25 1.55
N ALA A 45 -3.19 23.69 1.02
CA ALA A 45 -2.41 22.91 0.06
C ALA A 45 -1.82 21.65 0.71
N LEU A 46 -1.32 21.73 1.93
CA LEU A 46 -0.85 20.56 2.69
C LEU A 46 -2.00 19.59 3.00
N GLY A 47 -3.16 20.13 3.36
CA GLY A 47 -4.39 19.34 3.51
C GLY A 47 -4.81 18.63 2.23
N LEU A 48 -4.72 19.31 1.08
CA LEU A 48 -5.01 18.74 -0.23
C LEU A 48 -4.07 17.56 -0.54
N LEU A 49 -2.76 17.72 -0.32
CA LEU A 49 -1.77 16.64 -0.55
C LEU A 49 -2.08 15.41 0.29
N THR A 50 -2.46 15.62 1.55
CA THR A 50 -2.85 14.53 2.45
C THR A 50 -4.15 13.86 1.99
N SER A 51 -5.16 14.66 1.65
CA SER A 51 -6.46 14.17 1.17
C SER A 51 -6.33 13.39 -0.12
N THR A 52 -5.53 13.86 -1.07
CA THR A 52 -5.30 13.20 -2.36
C THR A 52 -4.70 11.80 -2.19
N TYR A 53 -3.75 11.65 -1.25
CA TYR A 53 -3.21 10.34 -0.91
C TYR A 53 -4.29 9.40 -0.38
N PHE A 54 -5.09 9.83 0.60
CA PHE A 54 -6.11 8.98 1.22
C PHE A 54 -7.28 8.68 0.29
N LEU A 55 -7.67 9.62 -0.56
CA LEU A 55 -8.70 9.41 -1.58
C LEU A 55 -8.27 8.35 -2.59
N ALA A 56 -7.05 8.45 -3.12
CA ALA A 56 -6.52 7.46 -4.05
C ALA A 56 -6.37 6.08 -3.39
N PHE A 57 -5.86 6.04 -2.16
CA PHE A 57 -5.77 4.82 -1.35
C PHE A 57 -7.15 4.18 -1.14
N GLY A 58 -8.14 4.96 -0.71
CA GLY A 58 -9.51 4.48 -0.44
C GLY A 58 -10.23 4.03 -1.71
N ALA A 59 -10.11 4.78 -2.81
CA ALA A 59 -10.70 4.42 -4.10
C ALA A 59 -10.12 3.09 -4.63
N ALA A 60 -8.83 2.85 -4.42
CA ALA A 60 -8.19 1.60 -4.81
C ALA A 60 -8.74 0.38 -4.06
N GLN A 61 -9.25 0.53 -2.82
CA GLN A 61 -9.77 -0.61 -2.03
C GLN A 61 -10.95 -1.31 -2.72
N LEU A 62 -11.76 -0.56 -3.49
CA LEU A 62 -12.92 -1.13 -4.18
C LEU A 62 -12.52 -2.19 -5.23
N PRO A 63 -11.60 -1.93 -6.19
CA PRO A 63 -11.18 -2.92 -7.16
C PRO A 63 -10.11 -3.89 -6.63
N LEU A 64 -9.45 -3.57 -5.50
CA LEU A 64 -8.29 -4.30 -5.02
C LEU A 64 -8.60 -5.77 -4.71
N GLY A 65 -9.75 -6.05 -4.09
CA GLY A 65 -10.17 -7.43 -3.81
C GLY A 65 -10.23 -8.27 -5.09
N MET A 66 -10.87 -7.74 -6.13
CA MET A 66 -10.99 -8.42 -7.43
C MET A 66 -9.64 -8.61 -8.12
N LEU A 67 -8.75 -7.61 -8.02
CA LEU A 67 -7.40 -7.71 -8.56
C LEU A 67 -6.59 -8.80 -7.86
N LEU A 68 -6.66 -8.86 -6.53
CA LEU A 68 -5.98 -9.86 -5.72
C LEU A 68 -6.52 -11.27 -5.98
N ASP A 69 -7.83 -11.41 -6.22
CA ASP A 69 -8.46 -12.69 -6.55
C ASP A 69 -8.08 -13.17 -7.96
N ARG A 70 -8.01 -12.26 -8.92
CA ARG A 70 -7.74 -12.57 -10.32
C ARG A 70 -6.25 -12.78 -10.62
N PHE A 71 -5.38 -11.91 -10.12
CA PHE A 71 -3.97 -11.87 -10.50
C PHE A 71 -3.03 -12.39 -9.39
N GLY A 72 -3.57 -12.61 -8.20
CA GLY A 72 -2.81 -13.03 -7.02
C GLY A 72 -2.04 -11.90 -6.33
N PRO A 73 -1.70 -12.09 -5.04
CA PRO A 73 -1.09 -11.05 -4.21
C PRO A 73 0.30 -10.63 -4.70
N ARG A 74 1.11 -11.56 -5.19
CA ARG A 74 2.46 -11.29 -5.70
C ARG A 74 2.46 -10.25 -6.82
N ARG A 75 1.64 -10.47 -7.87
CA ARG A 75 1.61 -9.62 -9.06
C ARG A 75 1.01 -8.26 -8.76
N VAL A 76 -0.10 -8.27 -8.02
CA VAL A 76 -0.82 -7.03 -7.67
C VAL A 76 0.03 -6.13 -6.80
N GLU A 77 0.61 -6.66 -5.73
CA GLU A 77 1.40 -5.83 -4.82
C GLU A 77 2.69 -5.33 -5.47
N ALA A 78 3.41 -6.19 -6.20
CA ALA A 78 4.61 -5.76 -6.91
C ALA A 78 4.31 -4.67 -7.95
N ALA A 79 3.25 -4.82 -8.75
CA ALA A 79 2.86 -3.82 -9.75
C ALA A 79 2.45 -2.49 -9.09
N LEU A 80 1.67 -2.54 -8.01
CA LEU A 80 1.23 -1.35 -7.29
C LEU A 80 2.40 -0.67 -6.58
N LEU A 81 3.36 -1.39 -6.02
CA LEU A 81 4.58 -0.79 -5.46
C LEU A 81 5.43 -0.09 -6.53
N VAL A 82 5.46 -0.59 -7.78
CA VAL A 82 6.08 0.15 -8.89
C VAL A 82 5.36 1.46 -9.14
N VAL A 83 4.02 1.49 -9.09
CA VAL A 83 3.25 2.73 -9.19
C VAL A 83 3.55 3.67 -8.03
N ALA A 84 3.70 3.15 -6.80
CA ALA A 84 4.10 3.96 -5.64
C ALA A 84 5.48 4.59 -5.82
N ALA A 85 6.45 3.82 -6.31
CA ALA A 85 7.81 4.31 -6.58
C ALA A 85 7.83 5.38 -7.68
N ALA A 86 7.07 5.18 -8.76
CA ALA A 86 6.91 6.19 -9.81
C ALA A 86 6.24 7.45 -9.24
N GLY A 87 5.22 7.30 -8.40
CA GLY A 87 4.57 8.42 -7.70
C GLY A 87 5.51 9.18 -6.79
N ALA A 88 6.38 8.48 -6.06
CA ALA A 88 7.40 9.10 -5.23
C ALA A 88 8.45 9.86 -6.06
N ALA A 89 8.85 9.32 -7.22
CA ALA A 89 9.73 10.02 -8.15
C ALA A 89 9.06 11.28 -8.72
N VAL A 90 7.79 11.19 -9.14
CA VAL A 90 7.01 12.36 -9.58
C VAL A 90 6.92 13.41 -8.47
N PHE A 91 6.64 13.00 -7.24
CA PHE A 91 6.57 13.89 -6.09
C PHE A 91 7.91 14.59 -5.83
N ALA A 92 9.02 13.87 -5.92
CA ALA A 92 10.36 14.42 -5.67
C ALA A 92 10.80 15.47 -6.69
N VAL A 93 10.40 15.31 -7.97
CA VAL A 93 10.78 16.26 -9.03
C VAL A 93 9.75 17.37 -9.23
N ALA A 94 8.60 17.31 -8.55
CA ALA A 94 7.55 18.30 -8.70
C ALA A 94 7.96 19.66 -8.12
N SER A 95 7.60 20.72 -8.86
CA SER A 95 7.73 22.13 -8.48
C SER A 95 6.40 22.84 -8.36
N SER A 96 5.29 22.13 -8.57
CA SER A 96 3.92 22.67 -8.52
C SER A 96 3.03 21.82 -7.61
N LEU A 97 2.01 22.43 -7.01
CA LEU A 97 1.03 21.77 -6.16
C LEU A 97 0.33 20.59 -6.89
N SER A 98 0.02 20.79 -8.18
CA SER A 98 -0.61 19.72 -9.00
C SER A 98 0.32 18.53 -9.18
N GLY A 99 1.60 18.76 -9.46
CA GLY A 99 2.59 17.67 -9.55
C GLY A 99 2.77 16.91 -8.25
N LEU A 100 2.83 17.63 -7.12
CA LEU A 100 2.87 17.03 -5.79
C LEU A 100 1.61 16.21 -5.49
N ALA A 101 0.43 16.73 -5.84
CA ALA A 101 -0.84 16.02 -5.64
C ALA A 101 -0.92 14.73 -6.48
N ILE A 102 -0.50 14.77 -7.75
CA ILE A 102 -0.41 13.58 -8.61
C ILE A 102 0.56 12.55 -8.00
N GLY A 103 1.75 12.96 -7.59
CA GLY A 103 2.70 12.08 -6.92
C GLY A 103 2.10 11.43 -5.67
N ARG A 104 1.37 12.20 -4.84
CA ARG A 104 0.66 11.71 -3.65
C ARG A 104 -0.45 10.72 -3.98
N ALA A 105 -1.26 10.98 -5.01
CA ALA A 105 -2.28 10.06 -5.49
C ALA A 105 -1.66 8.73 -5.92
N MET A 106 -0.58 8.78 -6.70
CA MET A 106 0.12 7.58 -7.18
C MET A 106 0.73 6.78 -6.02
N ILE A 107 1.34 7.45 -5.03
CA ILE A 107 1.86 6.78 -3.83
C ILE A 107 0.70 6.10 -3.08
N GLY A 108 -0.39 6.82 -2.80
CA GLY A 108 -1.56 6.28 -2.09
C GLY A 108 -2.17 5.06 -2.80
N LEU A 109 -2.36 5.16 -4.12
CA LEU A 109 -2.80 4.05 -4.96
C LEU A 109 -1.82 2.87 -4.87
N GLY A 110 -0.54 3.14 -5.00
CA GLY A 110 0.49 2.11 -5.09
C GLY A 110 0.70 1.32 -3.78
N VAL A 111 0.54 1.94 -2.61
CA VAL A 111 0.68 1.25 -1.32
C VAL A 111 -0.63 0.65 -0.80
N SER A 112 -1.73 0.81 -1.52
CA SER A 112 -3.06 0.36 -1.09
C SER A 112 -3.17 -1.16 -0.89
N ALA A 113 -2.39 -1.94 -1.65
CA ALA A 113 -2.41 -3.40 -1.60
C ALA A 113 -1.62 -4.01 -0.45
N CYS A 114 -0.70 -3.28 0.18
CA CYS A 114 0.32 -3.87 1.07
C CYS A 114 -0.27 -4.68 2.24
N LEU A 115 -1.38 -4.26 2.84
CA LEU A 115 -2.02 -5.02 3.92
C LEU A 115 -2.86 -6.18 3.38
N MET A 116 -3.77 -5.91 2.44
CA MET A 116 -4.68 -6.92 1.90
C MET A 116 -3.93 -7.97 1.09
N GLY A 117 -2.89 -7.56 0.33
CA GLY A 117 -1.99 -8.46 -0.38
C GLY A 117 -1.26 -9.40 0.57
N SER A 118 -0.74 -8.86 1.69
CA SER A 118 -0.11 -9.67 2.74
C SER A 118 -1.07 -10.71 3.30
N PHE A 119 -2.29 -10.31 3.70
CA PHE A 119 -3.29 -11.24 4.24
C PHE A 119 -3.70 -12.30 3.24
N LYS A 120 -3.91 -11.92 1.98
CA LYS A 120 -4.22 -12.87 0.91
C LYS A 120 -3.07 -13.86 0.67
N ALA A 121 -1.81 -13.38 0.65
CA ALA A 121 -0.65 -14.24 0.52
C ALA A 121 -0.55 -15.22 1.70
N PHE A 122 -0.73 -14.74 2.94
CA PHE A 122 -0.62 -15.60 4.11
C PHE A 122 -1.74 -16.64 4.18
N SER A 123 -2.97 -16.29 3.80
CA SER A 123 -4.07 -17.25 3.75
C SER A 123 -3.86 -18.39 2.76
N GLN A 124 -3.07 -18.16 1.72
CA GLN A 124 -2.75 -19.18 0.72
C GLN A 124 -1.62 -20.15 1.14
N TRP A 125 -0.71 -19.71 2.00
CA TRP A 125 0.53 -20.43 2.27
C TRP A 125 0.69 -20.90 3.72
N PHE A 126 -0.04 -20.31 4.65
CA PHE A 126 0.05 -20.65 6.07
C PHE A 126 -1.28 -21.21 6.60
N PRO A 127 -1.26 -22.12 7.56
CA PRO A 127 -2.45 -22.66 8.16
C PRO A 127 -3.22 -21.62 8.98
N ALA A 128 -4.53 -21.84 9.17
CA ALA A 128 -5.44 -20.89 9.82
C ALA A 128 -4.99 -20.46 11.22
N GLU A 129 -4.40 -21.37 11.98
CA GLU A 129 -3.94 -21.16 13.36
C GLU A 129 -2.84 -20.10 13.45
N ARG A 130 -2.12 -19.84 12.36
CA ARG A 130 -1.03 -18.86 12.30
C ARG A 130 -1.45 -17.51 11.72
N GLN A 131 -2.64 -17.40 11.15
CA GLN A 131 -3.09 -16.19 10.46
C GLN A 131 -3.12 -14.97 11.40
N ALA A 132 -3.64 -15.13 12.62
CA ALA A 132 -3.71 -14.05 13.60
C ALA A 132 -2.30 -13.55 14.00
N SER A 133 -1.35 -14.47 14.22
CA SER A 133 0.03 -14.10 14.56
C SER A 133 0.72 -13.38 13.40
N LEU A 134 0.56 -13.87 12.16
CA LEU A 134 1.12 -13.24 10.96
C LEU A 134 0.55 -11.84 10.74
N ALA A 135 -0.76 -11.67 10.94
CA ALA A 135 -1.42 -10.37 10.87
C ALA A 135 -0.83 -9.39 11.90
N GLY A 136 -0.65 -9.83 13.15
CA GLY A 136 -0.02 -9.05 14.20
C GLY A 136 1.41 -8.59 13.84
N TRP A 137 2.23 -9.49 13.31
CA TRP A 137 3.60 -9.16 12.91
C TRP A 137 3.67 -8.20 11.72
N VAL A 138 2.78 -8.34 10.73
CA VAL A 138 2.70 -7.37 9.63
C VAL A 138 2.25 -6.01 10.13
N MET A 139 1.24 -5.95 10.99
CA MET A 139 0.82 -4.68 11.60
C MET A 139 1.93 -4.03 12.41
N ALA A 140 2.72 -4.81 13.16
CA ALA A 140 3.90 -4.33 13.87
C ALA A 140 4.95 -3.75 12.91
N SER A 141 5.17 -4.37 11.73
CA SER A 141 6.07 -3.81 10.72
C SER A 141 5.60 -2.45 10.22
N GLY A 142 4.29 -2.25 10.05
CA GLY A 142 3.72 -0.94 9.73
C GLY A 142 3.99 0.10 10.83
N GLY A 143 3.80 -0.30 12.10
CA GLY A 143 4.15 0.56 13.25
C GLY A 143 5.63 0.98 13.24
N LEU A 144 6.53 0.05 12.94
CA LEU A 144 7.97 0.37 12.75
C LEU A 144 8.19 1.33 11.58
N GLY A 145 7.43 1.20 10.49
CA GLY A 145 7.45 2.14 9.37
C GLY A 145 7.04 3.56 9.79
N ALA A 146 5.99 3.68 10.59
CA ALA A 146 5.56 4.97 11.14
C ALA A 146 6.62 5.59 12.07
N LEU A 147 7.26 4.77 12.92
CA LEU A 147 8.35 5.23 13.78
C LEU A 147 9.57 5.66 12.96
N ALA A 148 9.92 4.95 11.90
CA ALA A 148 11.02 5.31 11.01
C ALA A 148 10.74 6.63 10.27
N ALA A 149 9.48 6.94 9.99
CA ALA A 149 9.08 8.21 9.39
C ALA A 149 9.02 9.39 10.37
N ALA A 150 9.21 9.19 11.66
CA ALA A 150 9.25 10.25 12.65
C ALA A 150 10.69 10.76 12.83
N LYS A 151 11.30 10.51 13.98
CA LYS A 151 12.65 11.00 14.29
C LYS A 151 13.76 10.60 13.32
N PRO A 152 13.83 9.33 12.81
CA PRO A 152 14.86 8.98 11.82
C PRO A 152 14.77 9.79 10.53
N LEU A 153 13.55 10.04 10.05
CA LEU A 153 13.34 10.86 8.84
C LEU A 153 13.69 12.34 9.09
N GLU A 154 13.28 12.89 10.25
CA GLU A 154 13.64 14.24 10.65
C GLU A 154 15.17 14.42 10.73
N PHE A 155 15.87 13.43 11.31
CA PHE A 155 17.32 13.41 11.35
C PHE A 155 17.94 13.36 9.94
N ALA A 156 17.39 12.54 9.05
CA ALA A 156 17.85 12.45 7.66
C ALA A 156 17.69 13.77 6.89
N LEU A 157 16.64 14.56 7.17
CA LEU A 157 16.43 15.89 6.60
C LEU A 157 17.51 16.90 7.02
N GLY A 158 18.26 16.65 8.09
CA GLY A 158 19.41 17.45 8.49
C GLY A 158 20.65 17.24 7.62
N PHE A 159 20.72 16.18 6.82
CA PHE A 159 21.88 15.83 5.98
C PHE A 159 21.56 15.81 4.49
N ALA A 160 20.30 15.57 4.12
CA ALA A 160 19.85 15.46 2.74
C ALA A 160 18.58 16.26 2.54
N GLY A 161 18.37 16.79 1.34
CA GLY A 161 17.13 17.44 0.98
C GLY A 161 15.95 16.44 0.96
N TRP A 162 14.74 16.94 1.13
CA TRP A 162 13.54 16.09 1.11
C TRP A 162 13.37 15.36 -0.23
N ARG A 163 13.85 15.95 -1.33
CA ARG A 163 13.81 15.34 -2.66
C ARG A 163 14.66 14.08 -2.74
N GLU A 164 15.90 14.16 -2.25
CA GLU A 164 16.83 13.02 -2.22
C GLU A 164 16.30 11.90 -1.34
N ILE A 165 15.71 12.26 -0.19
CA ILE A 165 15.10 11.28 0.72
C ILE A 165 13.92 10.56 0.04
N VAL A 166 13.03 11.31 -0.62
CA VAL A 166 11.87 10.72 -1.33
C VAL A 166 12.32 9.86 -2.50
N LEU A 167 13.36 10.24 -3.24
CA LEU A 167 13.96 9.41 -4.28
C LEU A 167 14.60 8.14 -3.70
N GLY A 168 15.26 8.24 -2.56
CA GLY A 168 15.76 7.07 -1.83
C GLY A 168 14.65 6.11 -1.42
N LEU A 169 13.51 6.64 -0.97
CA LEU A 169 12.32 5.83 -0.66
C LEU A 169 11.72 5.19 -1.93
N ALA A 170 11.69 5.93 -3.06
CA ALA A 170 11.25 5.38 -4.34
C ALA A 170 12.12 4.19 -4.75
N LEU A 171 13.44 4.32 -4.64
CA LEU A 171 14.37 3.25 -4.96
C LEU A 171 14.19 2.03 -4.04
N MET A 172 14.04 2.27 -2.73
CA MET A 172 13.76 1.22 -1.75
C MET A 172 12.45 0.49 -2.07
N THR A 173 11.43 1.23 -2.49
CA THR A 173 10.13 0.67 -2.90
C THR A 173 10.26 -0.21 -4.14
N LEU A 174 11.04 0.20 -5.13
CA LEU A 174 11.35 -0.62 -6.31
C LEU A 174 12.10 -1.90 -5.94
N LEU A 175 13.05 -1.82 -5.02
CA LEU A 175 13.77 -3.00 -4.53
C LEU A 175 12.80 -3.99 -3.86
N VAL A 176 11.90 -3.51 -2.99
CA VAL A 176 10.89 -4.35 -2.34
C VAL A 176 9.94 -4.95 -3.39
N ALA A 177 9.48 -4.18 -4.37
CA ALA A 177 8.67 -4.69 -5.48
C ALA A 177 9.38 -5.82 -6.25
N GLY A 178 10.67 -5.63 -6.56
CA GLY A 178 11.50 -6.64 -7.22
C GLY A 178 11.70 -7.89 -6.36
N ILE A 179 11.89 -7.73 -5.05
CA ILE A 179 12.01 -8.86 -4.10
C ILE A 179 10.69 -9.64 -4.04
N ILE A 180 9.54 -8.96 -3.95
CA ILE A 180 8.22 -9.62 -3.97
C ILE A 180 8.05 -10.39 -5.29
N TRP A 181 8.33 -9.75 -6.41
CA TRP A 181 8.21 -10.38 -7.72
C TRP A 181 9.06 -11.63 -7.88
N ARG A 182 10.29 -11.64 -7.35
CA ARG A 182 11.24 -12.75 -7.54
C ARG A 182 11.15 -13.83 -6.46
N SER A 183 10.84 -13.45 -5.21
CA SER A 183 10.97 -14.36 -4.06
C SER A 183 9.66 -15.07 -3.72
N VAL A 184 8.52 -14.40 -3.97
CA VAL A 184 7.21 -14.97 -3.64
C VAL A 184 6.81 -15.98 -4.71
N PRO A 185 6.55 -17.27 -4.34
CA PRO A 185 6.11 -18.27 -5.30
C PRO A 185 4.68 -17.91 -5.80
N ASP A 186 4.46 -18.10 -7.09
CA ASP A 186 3.12 -17.95 -7.68
C ASP A 186 2.28 -19.18 -7.29
N LYS A 187 1.15 -18.94 -6.66
CA LYS A 187 0.14 -19.99 -6.47
C LYS A 187 -1.02 -19.58 -7.37
N GLU A 188 -1.31 -20.40 -8.37
CA GLU A 188 -2.45 -20.14 -9.24
C GLU A 188 -3.68 -19.90 -8.37
N ALA A 189 -4.27 -18.72 -8.49
CA ALA A 189 -5.55 -18.45 -7.86
C ALA A 189 -6.54 -19.48 -8.41
N PRO A 190 -7.30 -20.18 -7.56
CA PRO A 190 -8.40 -21.00 -8.06
C PRO A 190 -9.23 -20.09 -8.96
N HIS A 191 -9.46 -20.51 -10.20
CA HIS A 191 -10.35 -19.82 -11.12
C HIS A 191 -11.75 -19.80 -10.52
N THR A 192 -12.01 -18.92 -9.58
CA THR A 192 -13.37 -18.55 -9.20
C THR A 192 -13.92 -17.76 -10.38
N ILE A 193 -14.58 -18.47 -11.27
CA ILE A 193 -15.37 -17.95 -12.38
C ILE A 193 -16.60 -17.28 -11.76
N GLY A 194 -16.39 -16.09 -11.18
CA GLY A 194 -17.44 -15.21 -10.73
C GLY A 194 -17.09 -13.82 -11.25
N GLY A 195 -17.58 -13.50 -12.46
CA GLY A 195 -17.36 -12.19 -13.05
C GLY A 195 -17.99 -11.09 -12.16
N PHE A 196 -17.51 -9.86 -12.29
CA PHE A 196 -18.05 -8.65 -11.63
C PHE A 196 -19.59 -8.57 -11.64
N ARG A 197 -20.24 -9.12 -12.69
CA ARG A 197 -21.70 -9.24 -12.78
C ARG A 197 -22.30 -10.18 -11.73
N GLU A 198 -21.66 -11.31 -11.44
CA GLU A 198 -22.18 -12.26 -10.43
C GLU A 198 -22.02 -11.72 -9.00
N GLN A 199 -20.93 -10.98 -8.73
CA GLN A 199 -20.76 -10.31 -7.43
C GLN A 199 -21.78 -9.16 -7.26
N LEU A 200 -22.05 -8.38 -8.30
CA LEU A 200 -23.12 -7.38 -8.29
C LEU A 200 -24.51 -8.00 -8.15
N ASP A 201 -24.77 -9.13 -8.80
CA ASP A 201 -26.03 -9.85 -8.66
C ASP A 201 -26.17 -10.49 -7.25
N GLY A 202 -25.07 -10.91 -6.64
CA GLY A 202 -25.03 -11.34 -5.25
C GLY A 202 -25.42 -10.20 -4.29
N LEU A 203 -24.85 -9.02 -4.45
CA LEU A 203 -25.19 -7.83 -3.67
C LEU A 203 -26.66 -7.40 -3.88
N ARG A 204 -27.15 -7.48 -5.10
CA ARG A 204 -28.57 -7.21 -5.41
C ARG A 204 -29.51 -8.22 -4.77
N LYS A 205 -29.14 -9.51 -4.72
CA LYS A 205 -29.93 -10.54 -4.04
C LYS A 205 -29.99 -10.35 -2.53
N ILE A 206 -28.87 -9.98 -1.89
CA ILE A 206 -28.80 -9.67 -0.46
C ILE A 206 -29.67 -8.44 -0.13
N GLY A 207 -29.57 -7.37 -0.93
CA GLY A 207 -30.41 -6.19 -0.75
C GLY A 207 -31.92 -6.46 -0.89
N ARG A 208 -32.32 -7.37 -1.79
CA ARG A 208 -33.71 -7.77 -1.96
C ARG A 208 -34.20 -8.68 -0.84
N ALA A 209 -33.36 -9.57 -0.30
CA ALA A 209 -33.71 -10.43 0.83
C ALA A 209 -33.93 -9.60 2.11
N SER A 210 -33.06 -8.64 2.38
CA SER A 210 -33.17 -7.73 3.53
C SER A 210 -34.40 -6.81 3.48
N CYS A 211 -34.87 -6.44 2.28
CA CYS A 211 -36.14 -5.69 2.14
C CYS A 211 -37.37 -6.56 2.38
N ARG A 212 -37.29 -7.86 2.11
CA ARG A 212 -38.46 -8.76 2.26
C ARG A 212 -38.72 -9.17 3.72
N GLU A 213 -37.66 -9.26 4.53
CA GLU A 213 -37.78 -9.56 5.97
C GLU A 213 -38.27 -8.37 6.82
N ARG A 214 -38.23 -7.13 6.30
CA ARG A 214 -38.75 -5.95 7.02
C ARG A 214 -40.21 -5.65 6.77
N VAL A 215 -40.89 -6.39 5.91
CA VAL A 215 -42.29 -6.18 5.51
C VAL A 215 -43.20 -7.32 5.98
N SER A 216 -42.65 -8.34 6.62
CA SER A 216 -43.40 -9.41 7.28
C SER A 216 -43.33 -9.23 8.81
#